data_19a3dbbdb1298dddcf63ee7ee8afb0ac
#
_entry.id   19a3dbbdb1298dddcf63ee7ee8afb0ac
#
_cell.length_a   1.000
_cell.length_b   1.000
_cell.length_c   1.000
_cell.angle_alpha   90.00
_cell.angle_beta   90.00
_cell.angle_gamma   90.00
#
_symmetry.space_group_name_H-M   'P 1'
#
loop_
_entity.id
_entity.type
_entity.pdbx_description
1 polymer ?
#
loop_
_entity_poly.entity_id
_entity_poly.type
_entity_poly.pdbx_seq_one_letter_code
_entity_poly.pdbx_strand_id
1 'polypeptide(L)'
;MAQHMKDRVVALAGPRKAADMAKLVEKMGGTAVLRPAQGTVFLDDEVLRRSIEAWLEAPAPWAIFTTGIGLEAIYDTAEQMGLLDTLNETLQDTSIAARGYKTANALKKRGLAPVVRDDDGSTSGLIRSLALHDLSGQRVILQLHGESAPKLVEWLQQRGAEVQQILPYKHIPPLEEDISLLVDEIVGGKVHAVAFTSAPQFRFLADYARAHGKLEAVLEAFRGPVVAAAVGKVTAQGLREEGIERMVVPEEERMGSMMVTLGRYFAQNQE
;
A
#
# COMPACT_ATOMS: atom_id res chain seq x y z
N MET A 1 29.01 10.53 7.34
CA MET A 1 27.70 11.00 6.78
C MET A 1 27.29 12.22 7.55
N ALA A 2 26.74 13.23 6.89
CA ALA A 2 26.29 14.43 7.59
C ALA A 2 25.11 14.08 8.54
N GLN A 3 25.12 14.69 9.75
CA GLN A 3 24.10 14.43 10.80
C GLN A 3 22.82 15.25 10.53
N HIS A 4 22.19 14.97 9.38
CA HIS A 4 21.02 15.74 8.90
C HIS A 4 19.77 15.60 9.78
N MET A 5 19.72 14.58 10.65
CA MET A 5 18.58 14.31 11.55
C MET A 5 18.97 14.43 13.03
N LYS A 6 20.07 15.15 13.35
CA LYS A 6 20.48 15.32 14.74
C LYS A 6 19.31 15.86 15.58
N ASP A 7 19.08 15.25 16.72
CA ASP A 7 18.01 15.56 17.68
C ASP A 7 16.58 15.44 17.11
N ARG A 8 16.42 14.75 15.96
CA ARG A 8 15.10 14.49 15.37
C ARG A 8 14.62 13.08 15.70
N VAL A 9 13.36 12.98 16.11
CA VAL A 9 12.65 11.72 16.34
C VAL A 9 11.72 11.45 15.15
N VAL A 10 11.87 10.28 14.52
CA VAL A 10 11.08 9.85 13.36
C VAL A 10 10.24 8.64 13.74
N ALA A 11 8.92 8.78 13.73
CA ALA A 11 7.99 7.66 13.89
C ALA A 11 7.85 6.88 12.57
N LEU A 12 8.02 5.57 12.64
CA LEU A 12 7.84 4.64 11.52
C LEU A 12 6.46 4.00 11.64
N ALA A 13 5.50 4.43 10.81
CA ALA A 13 4.11 3.99 10.87
C ALA A 13 3.87 2.59 10.31
N GLY A 14 4.85 1.99 9.65
CA GLY A 14 4.78 0.64 9.08
C GLY A 14 5.85 -0.30 9.64
N PRO A 15 5.49 -1.55 9.98
CA PRO A 15 6.46 -2.54 10.50
C PRO A 15 7.41 -3.06 9.42
N ARG A 16 6.98 -3.01 8.14
CA ARG A 16 7.75 -3.56 7.02
C ARG A 16 9.05 -2.78 6.81
N LYS A 17 10.21 -3.46 6.90
CA LYS A 17 11.55 -2.87 6.79
C LYS A 17 11.81 -1.73 7.79
N ALA A 18 11.09 -1.70 8.90
CA ALA A 18 11.28 -0.70 9.95
C ALA A 18 12.73 -0.68 10.46
N ALA A 19 13.33 -1.85 10.66
CA ALA A 19 14.73 -1.94 11.09
C ALA A 19 15.72 -1.32 10.09
N ASP A 20 15.48 -1.49 8.78
CA ASP A 20 16.33 -0.87 7.76
C ASP A 20 16.16 0.66 7.72
N MET A 21 14.91 1.14 7.85
CA MET A 21 14.61 2.57 7.94
C MET A 21 15.20 3.19 9.22
N ALA A 22 15.08 2.51 10.36
CA ALA A 22 15.65 2.95 11.63
C ALA A 22 17.18 3.14 11.52
N LYS A 23 17.90 2.14 10.97
CA LYS A 23 19.34 2.26 10.71
C LYS A 23 19.70 3.46 9.85
N LEU A 24 18.86 3.84 8.88
CA LEU A 24 19.11 5.03 8.06
C LEU A 24 18.92 6.31 8.86
N VAL A 25 17.88 6.40 9.68
CA VAL A 25 17.64 7.54 10.58
C VAL A 25 18.80 7.70 11.55
N GLU A 26 19.21 6.62 12.22
CA GLU A 26 20.33 6.59 13.17
C GLU A 26 21.67 6.99 12.51
N LYS A 27 21.95 6.50 11.29
CA LYS A 27 23.12 6.90 10.53
C LYS A 27 23.15 8.40 10.20
N MET A 28 22.00 9.05 10.18
CA MET A 28 21.84 10.50 9.95
C MET A 28 21.74 11.29 11.29
N GLY A 29 21.96 10.62 12.44
CA GLY A 29 22.02 11.23 13.77
C GLY A 29 20.65 11.38 14.45
N GLY A 30 19.57 10.84 13.88
CA GLY A 30 18.23 10.88 14.46
C GLY A 30 17.91 9.65 15.32
N THR A 31 16.72 9.66 15.92
CA THR A 31 16.14 8.54 16.65
C THR A 31 14.91 8.03 15.90
N ALA A 32 14.83 6.74 15.63
CA ALA A 32 13.65 6.12 15.05
C ALA A 32 12.82 5.42 16.13
N VAL A 33 11.51 5.60 16.09
CA VAL A 33 10.56 4.87 16.94
C VAL A 33 9.55 4.14 16.05
N LEU A 34 9.32 2.86 16.33
CA LEU A 34 8.29 2.09 15.63
C LEU A 34 6.93 2.38 16.25
N ARG A 35 5.99 2.86 15.45
CA ARG A 35 4.61 3.19 15.84
C ARG A 35 3.65 2.64 14.79
N PRO A 36 3.33 1.33 14.83
CA PRO A 36 2.48 0.71 13.82
C PRO A 36 1.11 1.41 13.76
N ALA A 37 0.77 1.93 12.59
CA ALA A 37 -0.52 2.57 12.34
C ALA A 37 -1.43 1.70 11.45
N GLN A 38 -1.03 0.45 11.19
CA GLN A 38 -1.77 -0.50 10.38
C GLN A 38 -1.35 -1.92 10.72
N GLY A 39 -2.32 -2.82 10.84
CA GLY A 39 -2.16 -4.26 10.77
C GLY A 39 -2.50 -4.80 9.38
N THR A 40 -2.07 -6.03 9.11
CA THR A 40 -2.46 -6.78 7.91
C THR A 40 -2.73 -8.21 8.33
N VAL A 41 -3.90 -8.72 7.94
CA VAL A 41 -4.27 -10.11 8.15
C VAL A 41 -4.40 -10.77 6.78
N PHE A 42 -3.63 -11.83 6.55
CA PHE A 42 -3.81 -12.70 5.41
C PHE A 42 -5.04 -13.56 5.65
N LEU A 43 -5.88 -13.64 4.64
CA LEU A 43 -7.09 -14.45 4.70
C LEU A 43 -6.72 -15.85 4.16
N ASP A 44 -6.85 -16.84 5.01
CA ASP A 44 -6.82 -18.26 4.65
C ASP A 44 -8.13 -18.85 5.15
N ASP A 45 -9.22 -18.23 4.70
CA ASP A 45 -10.56 -18.60 5.07
C ASP A 45 -11.28 -19.32 3.91
N GLU A 46 -12.39 -19.91 4.24
CA GLU A 46 -13.26 -20.61 3.30
C GLU A 46 -13.69 -19.73 2.12
N VAL A 47 -13.81 -18.41 2.33
CA VAL A 47 -14.22 -17.46 1.28
C VAL A 47 -13.13 -17.32 0.24
N LEU A 48 -11.87 -17.19 0.66
CA LEU A 48 -10.73 -17.11 -0.27
C LEU A 48 -10.58 -18.43 -1.05
N ARG A 49 -10.64 -19.57 -0.35
CA ARG A 49 -10.53 -20.90 -0.95
C ARG A 49 -11.61 -21.11 -2.02
N ARG A 50 -12.88 -20.87 -1.70
CA ARG A 50 -13.99 -20.95 -2.67
C ARG A 50 -13.84 -19.96 -3.83
N SER A 51 -13.30 -18.76 -3.58
CA SER A 51 -13.07 -17.79 -4.66
C SER A 51 -12.01 -18.28 -5.66
N ILE A 52 -10.96 -18.94 -5.17
CA ILE A 52 -9.92 -19.56 -6.01
C ILE A 52 -10.51 -20.75 -6.78
N GLU A 53 -11.23 -21.66 -6.10
CA GLU A 53 -11.90 -22.80 -6.74
C GLU A 53 -12.83 -22.34 -7.87
N ALA A 54 -13.73 -21.39 -7.59
CA ALA A 54 -14.67 -20.86 -8.58
C ALA A 54 -13.98 -20.19 -9.77
N TRP A 55 -12.79 -19.60 -9.55
CA TRP A 55 -11.97 -19.08 -10.64
C TRP A 55 -11.39 -20.20 -11.50
N LEU A 56 -10.82 -21.24 -10.88
CA LEU A 56 -10.16 -22.35 -11.58
C LEU A 56 -11.15 -23.28 -12.27
N GLU A 57 -12.35 -23.48 -11.71
CA GLU A 57 -13.44 -24.23 -12.33
C GLU A 57 -14.01 -23.54 -13.58
N ALA A 58 -14.04 -22.22 -13.59
CA ALA A 58 -14.47 -21.40 -14.71
C ALA A 58 -13.41 -20.30 -14.99
N PRO A 59 -12.35 -20.62 -15.74
CA PRO A 59 -11.26 -19.68 -16.04
C PRO A 59 -11.75 -18.41 -16.69
N ALA A 60 -11.13 -17.28 -16.29
CA ALA A 60 -11.45 -15.98 -16.84
C ALA A 60 -10.41 -15.54 -17.89
N PRO A 61 -10.81 -14.92 -18.99
CA PRO A 61 -9.89 -14.42 -20.02
C PRO A 61 -8.94 -13.33 -19.48
N TRP A 62 -9.32 -12.66 -18.38
CA TRP A 62 -8.54 -11.60 -17.76
C TRP A 62 -8.34 -11.80 -16.26
N ALA A 63 -7.13 -11.49 -15.79
CA ALA A 63 -6.81 -11.38 -14.37
C ALA A 63 -6.07 -10.07 -14.09
N ILE A 64 -6.55 -9.30 -13.11
CA ILE A 64 -5.98 -8.02 -12.69
C ILE A 64 -5.38 -8.20 -11.30
N PHE A 65 -4.06 -8.04 -11.20
CA PHE A 65 -3.33 -8.09 -9.94
C PHE A 65 -2.92 -6.69 -9.49
N THR A 66 -3.38 -6.29 -8.32
CA THR A 66 -3.12 -4.95 -7.79
C THR A 66 -1.93 -4.89 -6.85
N THR A 67 -1.50 -6.03 -6.27
CA THR A 67 -0.31 -6.11 -5.39
C THR A 67 0.42 -7.44 -5.51
N GLY A 68 1.76 -7.38 -5.42
CA GLY A 68 2.58 -8.60 -5.41
C GLY A 68 2.31 -9.50 -4.20
N ILE A 69 2.07 -8.92 -3.00
CA ILE A 69 1.76 -9.72 -1.81
C ILE A 69 0.43 -10.45 -1.92
N GLY A 70 -0.56 -9.87 -2.61
CA GLY A 70 -1.84 -10.52 -2.86
C GLY A 70 -1.71 -11.66 -3.86
N LEU A 71 -0.87 -11.49 -4.88
CA LEU A 71 -0.53 -12.58 -5.80
C LEU A 71 0.12 -13.74 -5.04
N GLU A 72 1.16 -13.47 -4.22
CA GLU A 72 1.82 -14.50 -3.42
C GLU A 72 0.83 -15.22 -2.49
N ALA A 73 -0.05 -14.50 -1.80
CA ALA A 73 -1.06 -15.11 -0.92
C ALA A 73 -2.03 -16.04 -1.69
N ILE A 74 -2.43 -15.69 -2.92
CA ILE A 74 -3.26 -16.58 -3.76
C ILE A 74 -2.47 -17.84 -4.10
N TYR A 75 -1.19 -17.72 -4.44
CA TYR A 75 -0.33 -18.86 -4.74
C TYR A 75 -0.14 -19.77 -3.52
N ASP A 76 0.15 -19.19 -2.35
CA ASP A 76 0.32 -19.94 -1.10
C ASP A 76 -0.95 -20.70 -0.74
N THR A 77 -2.13 -20.07 -0.91
CA THR A 77 -3.43 -20.74 -0.66
C THR A 77 -3.69 -21.84 -1.69
N ALA A 78 -3.43 -21.60 -2.98
CA ALA A 78 -3.60 -22.62 -4.02
C ALA A 78 -2.67 -23.83 -3.80
N GLU A 79 -1.43 -23.61 -3.34
CA GLU A 79 -0.50 -24.67 -2.97
C GLU A 79 -1.05 -25.52 -1.82
N GLN A 80 -1.56 -24.89 -0.76
CA GLN A 80 -2.20 -25.57 0.37
C GLN A 80 -3.44 -26.38 -0.02
N MET A 81 -4.15 -25.94 -1.07
CA MET A 81 -5.31 -26.62 -1.63
C MET A 81 -4.93 -27.73 -2.63
N GLY A 82 -3.65 -27.88 -2.99
CA GLY A 82 -3.20 -28.82 -4.03
C GLY A 82 -3.59 -28.38 -5.46
N LEU A 83 -3.89 -27.09 -5.66
CA LEU A 83 -4.35 -26.51 -6.94
C LEU A 83 -3.28 -25.66 -7.65
N LEU A 84 -2.02 -25.73 -7.21
CA LEU A 84 -0.94 -24.90 -7.71
C LEU A 84 -0.70 -25.08 -9.22
N ASP A 85 -0.69 -26.33 -9.69
CA ASP A 85 -0.46 -26.63 -11.11
C ASP A 85 -1.63 -26.11 -11.96
N THR A 86 -2.86 -26.31 -11.51
CA THR A 86 -4.07 -25.79 -12.19
C THR A 86 -4.04 -24.25 -12.26
N LEU A 87 -3.62 -23.58 -11.17
CA LEU A 87 -3.47 -22.12 -11.18
C LEU A 87 -2.41 -21.66 -12.18
N ASN A 88 -1.27 -22.35 -12.24
CA ASN A 88 -0.21 -22.03 -13.20
C ASN A 88 -0.69 -22.18 -14.64
N GLU A 89 -1.34 -23.30 -14.97
CA GLU A 89 -1.91 -23.54 -16.30
C GLU A 89 -2.93 -22.49 -16.67
N THR A 90 -3.88 -22.18 -15.76
CA THR A 90 -4.90 -21.14 -15.98
C THR A 90 -4.26 -19.78 -16.28
N LEU A 91 -3.22 -19.40 -15.53
CA LEU A 91 -2.56 -18.10 -15.71
C LEU A 91 -1.73 -18.00 -16.99
N GLN A 92 -1.26 -19.10 -17.58
CA GLN A 92 -0.58 -19.08 -18.88
C GLN A 92 -1.53 -18.67 -20.01
N ASP A 93 -2.81 -19.03 -19.93
CA ASP A 93 -3.83 -18.75 -20.94
C ASP A 93 -4.61 -17.46 -20.64
N THR A 94 -4.31 -16.77 -19.53
CA THR A 94 -5.01 -15.58 -19.06
C THR A 94 -4.28 -14.30 -19.49
N SER A 95 -4.98 -13.31 -20.01
CA SER A 95 -4.46 -11.95 -20.19
C SER A 95 -4.30 -11.27 -18.83
N ILE A 96 -3.08 -10.93 -18.47
CA ILE A 96 -2.76 -10.40 -17.14
C ILE A 96 -2.57 -8.90 -17.19
N ALA A 97 -3.24 -8.17 -16.29
CA ALA A 97 -2.96 -6.78 -15.99
C ALA A 97 -2.33 -6.64 -14.60
N ALA A 98 -1.32 -5.79 -14.47
CA ALA A 98 -0.59 -5.61 -13.22
C ALA A 98 -0.50 -4.14 -12.83
N ARG A 99 -0.84 -3.82 -11.56
CA ARG A 99 -0.60 -2.50 -10.97
C ARG A 99 0.72 -2.49 -10.22
N GLY A 100 1.58 -1.57 -10.62
CA GLY A 100 2.87 -1.29 -9.98
C GLY A 100 3.97 -2.31 -10.29
N TYR A 101 5.20 -1.83 -10.22
CA TYR A 101 6.38 -2.64 -10.55
C TYR A 101 6.57 -3.86 -9.63
N LYS A 102 6.10 -3.79 -8.37
CA LYS A 102 6.21 -4.91 -7.41
C LYS A 102 5.36 -6.10 -7.83
N THR A 103 4.15 -5.83 -8.35
CA THR A 103 3.25 -6.86 -8.88
C THR A 103 3.83 -7.47 -10.16
N ALA A 104 4.31 -6.63 -11.08
CA ALA A 104 4.96 -7.10 -12.30
C ALA A 104 6.20 -7.97 -12.00
N ASN A 105 7.00 -7.60 -11.00
CA ASN A 105 8.15 -8.40 -10.57
C ASN A 105 7.75 -9.72 -9.93
N ALA A 106 6.65 -9.77 -9.17
CA ALA A 106 6.13 -11.01 -8.58
C ALA A 106 5.65 -11.96 -9.68
N LEU A 107 4.93 -11.46 -10.69
CA LEU A 107 4.52 -12.22 -11.87
C LEU A 107 5.74 -12.76 -12.64
N LYS A 108 6.74 -11.92 -12.89
CA LYS A 108 7.97 -12.32 -13.61
C LYS A 108 8.72 -13.46 -12.89
N LYS A 109 8.77 -13.46 -11.57
CA LYS A 109 9.38 -14.56 -10.80
C LYS A 109 8.70 -15.91 -11.03
N ARG A 110 7.43 -15.90 -11.45
CA ARG A 110 6.61 -17.07 -11.76
C ARG A 110 6.52 -17.37 -13.26
N GLY A 111 7.37 -16.72 -14.08
CA GLY A 111 7.39 -16.90 -15.54
C GLY A 111 6.22 -16.24 -16.27
N LEU A 112 5.47 -15.36 -15.60
CA LEU A 112 4.32 -14.67 -16.16
C LEU A 112 4.67 -13.24 -16.57
N ALA A 113 4.14 -12.77 -17.69
CA ALA A 113 4.34 -11.42 -18.19
C ALA A 113 2.99 -10.70 -18.32
N PRO A 114 2.74 -9.58 -17.63
CA PRO A 114 1.51 -8.83 -17.82
C PRO A 114 1.48 -8.19 -19.21
N VAL A 115 0.35 -8.32 -19.90
CA VAL A 115 0.07 -7.64 -21.18
C VAL A 115 -0.31 -6.18 -20.97
N VAL A 116 -0.82 -5.84 -19.79
CA VAL A 116 -1.15 -4.48 -19.37
C VAL A 116 -0.40 -4.13 -18.09
N ARG A 117 0.22 -2.96 -18.08
CA ARG A 117 0.84 -2.36 -16.91
C ARG A 117 0.40 -0.91 -16.77
N ASP A 118 0.25 -0.48 -15.54
CA ASP A 118 0.08 0.94 -15.25
C ASP A 118 1.38 1.74 -15.52
N ASP A 119 1.21 3.03 -15.69
CA ASP A 119 2.29 3.98 -15.96
C ASP A 119 2.85 4.65 -14.67
N ASP A 120 2.06 4.67 -13.58
CA ASP A 120 2.36 5.46 -12.38
C ASP A 120 2.15 4.74 -11.04
N GLY A 121 1.85 3.44 -11.04
CA GLY A 121 1.58 2.65 -9.83
C GLY A 121 0.17 2.84 -9.25
N SER A 122 -0.65 3.72 -9.83
CA SER A 122 -1.99 4.04 -9.35
C SER A 122 -3.08 3.19 -10.00
N THR A 123 -4.25 3.14 -9.34
CA THR A 123 -5.46 2.56 -9.92
C THR A 123 -5.92 3.34 -11.16
N SER A 124 -5.75 4.67 -11.17
CA SER A 124 -6.09 5.50 -12.32
C SER A 124 -5.17 5.23 -13.51
N GLY A 125 -3.87 5.02 -13.27
CA GLY A 125 -2.92 4.61 -14.31
C GLY A 125 -3.27 3.24 -14.90
N LEU A 126 -3.63 2.28 -14.05
CA LEU A 126 -4.09 0.97 -14.51
C LEU A 126 -5.35 1.07 -15.37
N ILE A 127 -6.32 1.89 -14.96
CA ILE A 127 -7.55 2.16 -15.74
C ILE A 127 -7.20 2.75 -17.12
N ARG A 128 -6.29 3.75 -17.18
CA ARG A 128 -5.85 4.33 -18.47
C ARG A 128 -5.28 3.27 -19.41
N SER A 129 -4.44 2.39 -18.88
CA SER A 129 -3.82 1.33 -19.68
C SER A 129 -4.82 0.24 -20.11
N LEU A 130 -5.74 -0.16 -19.23
CA LEU A 130 -6.82 -1.10 -19.54
C LEU A 130 -7.83 -0.54 -20.55
N ALA A 131 -7.99 0.78 -20.62
CA ALA A 131 -8.94 1.42 -21.56
C ALA A 131 -8.62 1.16 -23.05
N LEU A 132 -7.42 0.69 -23.35
CA LEU A 132 -6.98 0.31 -24.69
C LEU A 132 -7.42 -1.11 -25.09
N HIS A 133 -8.06 -1.86 -24.19
CA HIS A 133 -8.48 -3.25 -24.38
C HIS A 133 -10.01 -3.35 -24.30
N ASP A 134 -10.57 -4.26 -25.10
CA ASP A 134 -12.00 -4.57 -25.03
C ASP A 134 -12.25 -5.60 -23.93
N LEU A 135 -13.01 -5.19 -22.92
CA LEU A 135 -13.41 -6.01 -21.77
C LEU A 135 -14.92 -6.33 -21.79
N SER A 136 -15.64 -5.93 -22.85
CA SER A 136 -17.09 -6.09 -22.95
C SER A 136 -17.47 -7.58 -22.98
N GLY A 137 -18.37 -7.97 -22.07
CA GLY A 137 -18.79 -9.36 -21.91
C GLY A 137 -17.70 -10.31 -21.38
N GLN A 138 -16.53 -9.77 -20.99
CA GLN A 138 -15.44 -10.59 -20.47
C GLN A 138 -15.57 -10.81 -18.96
N ARG A 139 -15.29 -12.03 -18.51
CA ARG A 139 -15.08 -12.31 -17.10
C ARG A 139 -13.68 -11.85 -16.68
N VAL A 140 -13.61 -11.13 -15.58
CA VAL A 140 -12.37 -10.53 -15.07
C VAL A 140 -12.18 -10.94 -13.62
N ILE A 141 -11.06 -11.56 -13.31
CA ILE A 141 -10.63 -11.77 -11.93
C ILE A 141 -9.91 -10.52 -11.45
N LEU A 142 -10.35 -9.96 -10.34
CA LEU A 142 -9.73 -8.79 -9.73
C LEU A 142 -9.19 -9.13 -8.34
N GLN A 143 -7.87 -9.21 -8.20
CA GLN A 143 -7.22 -9.33 -6.90
C GLN A 143 -7.20 -7.97 -6.22
N LEU A 144 -7.87 -7.87 -5.08
CA LEU A 144 -7.95 -6.67 -4.25
C LEU A 144 -6.70 -6.47 -3.38
N HIS A 145 -6.46 -5.23 -2.96
CA HIS A 145 -5.25 -4.82 -2.23
C HIS A 145 -5.50 -4.54 -0.73
N GLY A 146 -6.20 -5.43 -0.06
CA GLY A 146 -6.47 -5.34 1.37
C GLY A 146 -7.74 -4.58 1.72
N GLU A 147 -8.43 -4.02 0.72
CA GLU A 147 -9.68 -3.30 0.83
C GLU A 147 -10.44 -3.32 -0.50
N SER A 148 -11.68 -2.83 -0.50
CA SER A 148 -12.48 -2.69 -1.72
C SER A 148 -11.82 -1.72 -2.71
N ALA A 149 -12.10 -1.90 -4.00
CA ALA A 149 -11.60 -1.05 -5.08
C ALA A 149 -12.76 -0.49 -5.92
N PRO A 150 -13.68 0.31 -5.34
CA PRO A 150 -14.94 0.69 -5.99
C PRO A 150 -14.71 1.38 -7.33
N LYS A 151 -13.79 2.31 -7.45
CA LYS A 151 -13.48 3.01 -8.70
C LYS A 151 -13.09 2.06 -9.84
N LEU A 152 -12.29 1.03 -9.54
CA LEU A 152 -11.87 0.06 -10.55
C LEU A 152 -13.01 -0.91 -10.90
N VAL A 153 -13.75 -1.36 -9.91
CA VAL A 153 -14.91 -2.26 -10.10
C VAL A 153 -15.99 -1.58 -10.93
N GLU A 154 -16.39 -0.36 -10.56
CA GLU A 154 -17.37 0.43 -11.31
C GLU A 154 -16.93 0.66 -12.75
N TRP A 155 -15.67 1.03 -12.97
CA TRP A 155 -15.13 1.24 -14.29
C TRP A 155 -15.17 -0.02 -15.15
N LEU A 156 -14.80 -1.19 -14.60
CA LEU A 156 -14.88 -2.48 -15.28
C LEU A 156 -16.33 -2.84 -15.64
N GLN A 157 -17.26 -2.67 -14.68
CA GLN A 157 -18.69 -2.93 -14.88
C GLN A 157 -19.31 -2.01 -15.94
N GLN A 158 -18.94 -0.73 -15.96
CA GLN A 158 -19.37 0.22 -16.98
C GLN A 158 -18.89 -0.16 -18.39
N ARG A 159 -17.81 -0.95 -18.50
CA ARG A 159 -17.30 -1.54 -19.75
C ARG A 159 -17.94 -2.88 -20.09
N GLY A 160 -18.92 -3.33 -19.29
CA GLY A 160 -19.63 -4.58 -19.52
C GLY A 160 -18.87 -5.83 -19.05
N ALA A 161 -17.82 -5.67 -18.24
CA ALA A 161 -17.08 -6.80 -17.68
C ALA A 161 -17.82 -7.44 -16.50
N GLU A 162 -17.76 -8.76 -16.40
CA GLU A 162 -18.15 -9.54 -15.23
C GLU A 162 -16.98 -9.64 -14.25
N VAL A 163 -17.06 -8.93 -13.10
CA VAL A 163 -15.94 -8.85 -12.16
C VAL A 163 -16.13 -9.82 -11.00
N GLN A 164 -15.23 -10.80 -10.90
CA GLN A 164 -15.06 -11.61 -9.70
C GLN A 164 -13.91 -11.04 -8.86
N GLN A 165 -14.20 -10.61 -7.65
CA GLN A 165 -13.23 -10.04 -6.74
C GLN A 165 -12.63 -11.12 -5.83
N ILE A 166 -11.31 -11.12 -5.66
CA ILE A 166 -10.58 -11.98 -4.73
C ILE A 166 -9.82 -11.10 -3.75
N LEU A 167 -10.10 -11.28 -2.45
CA LEU A 167 -9.48 -10.53 -1.36
C LEU A 167 -8.56 -11.45 -0.55
N PRO A 168 -7.25 -11.52 -0.85
CA PRO A 168 -6.32 -12.46 -0.21
C PRO A 168 -5.81 -11.98 1.15
N TYR A 169 -5.99 -10.73 1.50
CA TYR A 169 -5.62 -10.15 2.80
C TYR A 169 -6.47 -8.91 3.08
N LYS A 170 -6.54 -8.50 4.36
CA LYS A 170 -7.18 -7.26 4.79
C LYS A 170 -6.20 -6.37 5.53
N HIS A 171 -6.33 -5.07 5.28
CA HIS A 171 -5.78 -4.08 6.20
C HIS A 171 -6.73 -3.98 7.40
N ILE A 172 -6.16 -4.04 8.60
CA ILE A 172 -6.89 -3.90 9.85
C ILE A 172 -6.31 -2.71 10.63
N PRO A 173 -7.11 -2.09 11.51
CA PRO A 173 -6.59 -1.11 12.44
C PRO A 173 -5.41 -1.68 13.23
N PRO A 174 -4.46 -0.85 13.66
CA PRO A 174 -3.41 -1.25 14.57
C PRO A 174 -3.98 -1.53 15.97
N LEU A 175 -3.15 -2.00 16.88
CA LEU A 175 -3.52 -2.06 18.29
C LEU A 175 -3.84 -0.65 18.79
N GLU A 176 -4.86 -0.54 19.64
CA GLU A 176 -5.32 0.76 20.16
C GLU A 176 -4.20 1.50 20.92
N GLU A 177 -3.39 0.76 21.70
CA GLU A 177 -2.25 1.30 22.41
C GLU A 177 -1.20 1.93 21.48
N ASP A 178 -0.92 1.31 20.33
CA ASP A 178 0.06 1.81 19.36
C ASP A 178 -0.42 3.11 18.70
N ILE A 179 -1.68 3.12 18.25
CA ILE A 179 -2.22 4.29 17.55
C ILE A 179 -2.49 5.45 18.49
N SER A 180 -2.93 5.18 19.72
CA SER A 180 -3.10 6.18 20.77
C SER A 180 -1.78 6.86 21.07
N LEU A 181 -0.72 6.06 21.28
CA LEU A 181 0.62 6.57 21.56
C LEU A 181 1.14 7.44 20.40
N LEU A 182 0.97 7.00 19.13
CA LEU A 182 1.38 7.77 17.98
C LEU A 182 0.66 9.12 17.90
N VAL A 183 -0.67 9.13 18.10
CA VAL A 183 -1.46 10.36 18.11
C VAL A 183 -0.99 11.32 19.22
N ASP A 184 -0.76 10.81 20.42
CA ASP A 184 -0.30 11.62 21.56
C ASP A 184 1.13 12.15 21.35
N GLU A 185 2.01 11.39 20.70
CA GLU A 185 3.36 11.83 20.34
C GLU A 185 3.34 12.90 19.24
N ILE A 186 2.44 12.79 18.25
CA ILE A 186 2.26 13.82 17.23
C ILE A 186 1.75 15.13 17.84
N VAL A 187 0.64 15.05 18.57
CA VAL A 187 0.02 16.23 19.19
C VAL A 187 0.91 16.87 20.24
N GLY A 188 1.62 16.04 21.01
CA GLY A 188 2.57 16.51 22.05
C GLY A 188 3.93 16.95 21.52
N GLY A 189 4.17 16.95 20.20
CA GLY A 189 5.45 17.38 19.61
C GLY A 189 6.64 16.48 19.96
N LYS A 190 6.41 15.24 20.37
CA LYS A 190 7.46 14.29 20.73
C LYS A 190 8.11 13.63 19.51
N VAL A 191 7.47 13.68 18.36
CA VAL A 191 8.01 13.24 17.07
C VAL A 191 8.12 14.43 16.12
N HIS A 192 9.16 14.45 15.31
CA HIS A 192 9.45 15.50 14.34
C HIS A 192 9.02 15.12 12.92
N ALA A 193 8.86 13.82 12.68
CA ALA A 193 8.31 13.31 11.43
C ALA A 193 7.60 11.97 11.65
N VAL A 194 6.64 11.68 10.76
CA VAL A 194 6.02 10.35 10.66
C VAL A 194 6.20 9.83 9.23
N ALA A 195 6.76 8.63 9.11
CA ALA A 195 7.03 7.97 7.84
C ALA A 195 5.92 6.95 7.50
N PHE A 196 5.17 7.25 6.44
CA PHE A 196 4.08 6.43 5.95
C PHE A 196 4.51 5.63 4.70
N THR A 197 4.35 4.32 4.75
CA THR A 197 4.67 3.40 3.65
C THR A 197 3.43 2.91 2.89
N SER A 198 2.24 3.27 3.36
CA SER A 198 0.94 3.03 2.72
C SER A 198 -0.09 4.07 3.17
N ALA A 199 -1.08 4.36 2.32
CA ALA A 199 -2.17 5.29 2.64
C ALA A 199 -3.05 4.83 3.82
N PRO A 200 -3.41 3.52 3.97
CA PRO A 200 -4.17 3.04 5.11
C PRO A 200 -3.58 3.39 6.48
N GLN A 201 -2.26 3.53 6.61
CA GLN A 201 -1.62 3.91 7.87
C GLN A 201 -2.11 5.27 8.36
N PHE A 202 -2.19 6.26 7.48
CA PHE A 202 -2.70 7.57 7.87
C PHE A 202 -4.22 7.55 8.05
N ARG A 203 -4.96 6.82 7.20
CA ARG A 203 -6.42 6.70 7.35
C ARG A 203 -6.80 6.14 8.72
N PHE A 204 -6.18 5.05 9.19
CA PHE A 204 -6.45 4.50 10.52
C PHE A 204 -6.06 5.48 11.64
N LEU A 205 -4.98 6.24 11.46
CA LEU A 205 -4.61 7.30 12.39
C LEU A 205 -5.66 8.41 12.43
N ALA A 206 -6.11 8.87 11.26
CA ALA A 206 -7.14 9.90 11.14
C ALA A 206 -8.48 9.43 11.72
N ASP A 207 -8.89 8.19 11.44
CA ASP A 207 -10.12 7.61 11.99
C ASP A 207 -10.07 7.50 13.52
N TYR A 208 -8.96 7.03 14.08
CA TYR A 208 -8.75 7.01 15.53
C TYR A 208 -8.80 8.43 16.13
N ALA A 209 -8.05 9.37 15.54
CA ALA A 209 -8.00 10.75 16.00
C ALA A 209 -9.37 11.44 15.91
N ARG A 210 -10.15 11.15 14.86
CA ARG A 210 -11.52 11.64 14.67
C ARG A 210 -12.45 11.10 15.76
N ALA A 211 -12.41 9.81 16.03
CA ALA A 211 -13.21 9.18 17.06
C ALA A 211 -12.93 9.72 18.48
N HIS A 212 -11.70 10.21 18.72
CA HIS A 212 -11.27 10.76 20.00
C HIS A 212 -11.21 12.30 20.05
N GLY A 213 -11.76 13.00 19.04
CA GLY A 213 -11.78 14.47 18.99
C GLY A 213 -10.40 15.13 18.84
N LYS A 214 -9.39 14.39 18.37
CA LYS A 214 -7.99 14.84 18.20
C LYS A 214 -7.58 15.11 16.76
N LEU A 215 -8.47 14.91 15.77
CA LEU A 215 -8.11 15.00 14.36
C LEU A 215 -7.54 16.39 13.99
N GLU A 216 -8.20 17.47 14.42
CA GLU A 216 -7.73 18.82 14.10
C GLU A 216 -6.35 19.11 14.73
N ALA A 217 -6.10 18.63 15.95
CA ALA A 217 -4.79 18.78 16.59
C ALA A 217 -3.70 18.00 15.85
N VAL A 218 -4.02 16.82 15.31
CA VAL A 218 -3.10 16.03 14.47
C VAL A 218 -2.81 16.77 13.16
N LEU A 219 -3.85 17.28 12.48
CA LEU A 219 -3.68 18.04 11.23
C LEU A 219 -2.86 19.32 11.46
N GLU A 220 -3.10 20.03 12.56
CA GLU A 220 -2.34 21.21 12.93
C GLU A 220 -0.86 20.88 13.20
N ALA A 221 -0.57 19.77 13.88
CA ALA A 221 0.80 19.32 14.07
C ALA A 221 1.52 19.09 12.72
N PHE A 222 0.85 18.52 11.72
CA PHE A 222 1.42 18.32 10.38
C PHE A 222 1.50 19.62 9.54
N ARG A 223 0.67 20.64 9.80
CA ARG A 223 0.85 21.97 9.23
C ARG A 223 2.06 22.69 9.85
N GLY A 224 2.33 22.40 11.12
CA GLY A 224 3.36 23.02 11.95
C GLY A 224 4.64 22.18 12.08
N PRO A 225 5.00 21.69 13.30
CA PRO A 225 6.33 21.14 13.60
C PRO A 225 6.57 19.71 13.05
N VAL A 226 5.53 18.95 12.77
CA VAL A 226 5.67 17.53 12.38
C VAL A 226 5.64 17.40 10.86
N VAL A 227 6.59 16.65 10.29
CA VAL A 227 6.69 16.42 8.84
C VAL A 227 6.10 15.07 8.48
N ALA A 228 5.15 15.02 7.56
CA ALA A 228 4.74 13.76 6.94
C ALA A 228 5.76 13.35 5.86
N ALA A 229 6.18 12.09 5.88
CA ALA A 229 7.00 11.51 4.80
C ALA A 229 6.22 10.35 4.17
N ALA A 230 5.91 10.46 2.88
CA ALA A 230 5.21 9.42 2.12
C ALA A 230 6.19 8.67 1.21
N VAL A 231 6.09 7.34 1.17
CA VAL A 231 7.02 6.50 0.38
C VAL A 231 6.91 6.74 -1.14
N GLY A 232 5.80 7.27 -1.62
CA GLY A 232 5.55 7.52 -3.03
C GLY A 232 4.21 8.21 -3.27
N LYS A 233 3.91 8.47 -4.54
CA LYS A 233 2.76 9.28 -4.99
C LYS A 233 1.41 8.73 -4.52
N VAL A 234 1.22 7.41 -4.53
CA VAL A 234 -0.04 6.77 -4.09
C VAL A 234 -0.28 7.00 -2.60
N THR A 235 0.76 6.83 -1.77
CA THR A 235 0.68 7.13 -0.35
C THR A 235 0.44 8.62 -0.12
N ALA A 236 1.17 9.48 -0.82
CA ALA A 236 1.00 10.94 -0.74
C ALA A 236 -0.42 11.38 -1.12
N GLN A 237 -1.02 10.77 -2.14
CA GLN A 237 -2.39 11.06 -2.51
C GLN A 237 -3.38 10.70 -1.39
N GLY A 238 -3.23 9.51 -0.78
CA GLY A 238 -4.08 9.13 0.36
C GLY A 238 -3.92 10.05 1.57
N LEU A 239 -2.71 10.57 1.82
CA LEU A 239 -2.50 11.56 2.87
C LEU A 239 -3.22 12.90 2.57
N ARG A 240 -3.18 13.35 1.29
CA ARG A 240 -3.91 14.57 0.87
C ARG A 240 -5.42 14.44 1.00
N GLU A 241 -5.96 13.28 0.68
CA GLU A 241 -7.40 12.99 0.82
C GLU A 241 -7.88 13.10 2.27
N GLU A 242 -6.98 12.90 3.24
CA GLU A 242 -7.25 13.07 4.68
C GLU A 242 -6.79 14.44 5.23
N GLY A 243 -6.35 15.39 4.38
CA GLY A 243 -6.05 16.76 4.76
C GLY A 243 -4.57 17.08 5.03
N ILE A 244 -3.63 16.19 4.71
CA ILE A 244 -2.20 16.45 4.81
C ILE A 244 -1.68 17.04 3.49
N GLU A 245 -1.36 18.32 3.47
CA GLU A 245 -0.84 19.01 2.28
C GLU A 245 0.69 19.05 2.26
N ARG A 246 1.31 19.32 3.42
CA ARG A 246 2.77 19.42 3.55
C ARG A 246 3.39 18.07 3.83
N MET A 247 4.17 17.56 2.90
CA MET A 247 4.84 16.29 3.04
C MET A 247 6.10 16.17 2.19
N VAL A 248 6.96 15.25 2.59
CA VAL A 248 8.16 14.85 1.83
C VAL A 248 7.83 13.58 1.04
N VAL A 249 8.10 13.60 -0.27
CA VAL A 249 7.91 12.44 -1.18
C VAL A 249 9.19 12.27 -2.00
N PRO A 250 9.84 11.10 -2.00
CA PRO A 250 11.03 10.88 -2.79
C PRO A 250 10.69 10.74 -4.29
N GLU A 251 11.63 11.08 -5.16
CA GLU A 251 11.51 10.82 -6.61
C GLU A 251 11.47 9.32 -6.90
N GLU A 252 12.40 8.57 -6.27
CA GLU A 252 12.36 7.12 -6.29
C GLU A 252 11.45 6.61 -5.16
N GLU A 253 10.33 6.01 -5.51
CA GLU A 253 9.30 5.53 -4.58
C GLU A 253 9.76 4.31 -3.76
N ARG A 254 10.81 4.52 -2.95
CA ARG A 254 11.44 3.51 -2.09
C ARG A 254 11.59 4.01 -0.66
N MET A 255 11.47 3.09 0.30
CA MET A 255 11.58 3.41 1.73
C MET A 255 12.95 4.03 2.08
N GLY A 256 14.04 3.53 1.50
CA GLY A 256 15.37 4.10 1.70
C GLY A 256 15.49 5.52 1.15
N SER A 257 14.98 5.76 -0.06
CA SER A 257 14.94 7.08 -0.69
C SER A 257 14.10 8.07 0.12
N MET A 258 12.98 7.61 0.70
CA MET A 258 12.15 8.42 1.60
C MET A 258 12.94 8.91 2.82
N MET A 259 13.71 8.02 3.48
CA MET A 259 14.52 8.43 4.63
C MET A 259 15.62 9.43 4.24
N VAL A 260 16.28 9.21 3.10
CA VAL A 260 17.31 10.15 2.60
C VAL A 260 16.71 11.50 2.26
N THR A 261 15.54 11.54 1.60
CA THR A 261 14.84 12.78 1.25
C THR A 261 14.37 13.52 2.50
N LEU A 262 13.86 12.80 3.51
CA LEU A 262 13.49 13.38 4.81
C LEU A 262 14.72 14.00 5.52
N GLY A 263 15.87 13.33 5.48
CA GLY A 263 17.13 13.87 6.02
C GLY A 263 17.55 15.16 5.34
N ARG A 264 17.48 15.22 4.01
CA ARG A 264 17.77 16.45 3.23
C ARG A 264 16.79 17.57 3.60
N TYR A 265 15.50 17.25 3.76
CA TYR A 265 14.51 18.23 4.20
C TYR A 265 14.87 18.84 5.54
N PHE A 266 15.24 18.04 6.54
CA PHE A 266 15.68 18.56 7.84
C PHE A 266 16.98 19.38 7.75
N ALA A 267 17.92 18.99 6.90
CA ALA A 267 19.15 19.77 6.71
C ALA A 267 18.91 21.15 6.10
N GLN A 268 17.91 21.26 5.22
CA GLN A 268 17.54 22.54 4.58
C GLN A 268 16.69 23.46 5.46
N ASN A 269 16.02 22.91 6.47
CA ASN A 269 15.10 23.62 7.36
C ASN A 269 15.60 23.54 8.82
N GLN A 270 16.91 23.63 9.02
CA GLN A 270 17.51 23.79 10.34
C GLN A 270 17.44 25.28 10.71
N GLU A 271 16.36 25.69 11.41
CA GLU A 271 16.33 26.90 12.24
C GLU A 271 16.22 26.50 13.71
#